data_fd5c264622d0f5545cc0fdbd5bd0d039
#
_entry.id   fd5c264622d0f5545cc0fdbd5bd0d039
#
_cell.length_a   1.000
_cell.length_b   1.000
_cell.length_c   1.000
_cell.angle_alpha   90.00
_cell.angle_beta   90.00
_cell.angle_gamma   90.00
#
_symmetry.space_group_name_H-M   'P 1'
#
loop_
_entity.id
_entity.type
_entity.pdbx_description
1 polymer ?
#
loop_
_entity_poly.entity_id
_entity_poly.type
_entity_poly.pdbx_seq_one_letter_code
_entity_poly.pdbx_strand_id
1 'polypeptide(L)'
;MEEYKESLYRDLRNAASSCPVSLFVFDEMHHMPDGILDILAPVLDIRESLDGIDFRRSIFLFLSNTGGNYINRRLYDHLTSGKRREELFYTDVDRFLTRSAFKDEGGLRYSELIQKHLITAMIPFLPLQEEHVKQCIQDVARQRQIPYTESLAQFVIQELEWAPEGTQMFSVSGCKRVYEKVGLYIEMY
;
A
#
# COMPACT_ATOMS: atom_id res chain seq x y z
N MET A 1 13.18 -21.03 9.73
CA MET A 1 13.06 -20.31 8.42
C MET A 1 12.66 -21.28 7.30
N GLU A 2 13.36 -22.37 7.08
CA GLU A 2 13.04 -23.35 6.01
C GLU A 2 11.64 -23.95 6.15
N GLU A 3 11.25 -24.39 7.34
CA GLU A 3 9.91 -24.93 7.61
C GLU A 3 8.79 -23.93 7.24
N TYR A 4 9.01 -22.64 7.52
CA TYR A 4 8.06 -21.59 7.15
C TYR A 4 7.98 -21.40 5.62
N LYS A 5 9.13 -21.43 4.92
CA LYS A 5 9.16 -21.37 3.45
C LYS A 5 8.43 -22.55 2.81
N GLU A 6 8.67 -23.75 3.31
CA GLU A 6 7.98 -24.97 2.84
C GLU A 6 6.47 -24.89 3.07
N SER A 7 6.04 -24.40 4.25
CA SER A 7 4.61 -24.20 4.52
C SER A 7 3.99 -23.20 3.56
N LEU A 8 4.62 -22.04 3.39
CA LEU A 8 4.16 -21.01 2.48
C LEU A 8 4.03 -21.55 1.03
N TYR A 9 5.04 -22.23 0.55
CA TYR A 9 5.01 -22.81 -0.81
C TYR A 9 3.89 -23.85 -0.97
N ARG A 10 3.71 -24.70 0.03
CA ARG A 10 2.61 -25.69 0.04
C ARG A 10 1.23 -25.00 -0.02
N ASP A 11 1.05 -23.93 0.74
CA ASP A 11 -0.23 -23.20 0.78
C ASP A 11 -0.52 -22.52 -0.55
N LEU A 12 0.48 -21.91 -1.18
CA LEU A 12 0.37 -21.32 -2.54
C LEU A 12 -0.01 -22.39 -3.58
N ARG A 13 0.65 -23.55 -3.52
CA ARG A 13 0.34 -24.67 -4.42
C ARG A 13 -1.10 -25.16 -4.26
N ASN A 14 -1.54 -25.35 -3.03
CA ASN A 14 -2.89 -25.81 -2.74
C ASN A 14 -3.94 -24.83 -3.25
N ALA A 15 -3.73 -23.54 -3.03
CA ALA A 15 -4.62 -22.49 -3.49
C ALA A 15 -4.68 -22.43 -5.04
N ALA A 16 -3.52 -22.39 -5.70
CA ALA A 16 -3.44 -22.33 -7.16
C ALA A 16 -3.96 -23.59 -7.85
N SER A 17 -3.79 -24.77 -7.22
CA SER A 17 -4.37 -26.03 -7.71
C SER A 17 -5.89 -26.01 -7.64
N SER A 18 -6.45 -25.40 -6.60
CA SER A 18 -7.89 -25.34 -6.37
C SER A 18 -8.57 -24.27 -7.24
N CYS A 19 -7.86 -23.18 -7.53
CA CYS A 19 -8.35 -22.06 -8.34
C CYS A 19 -7.24 -21.53 -9.26
N PRO A 20 -7.39 -21.74 -10.60
CA PRO A 20 -6.38 -21.28 -11.56
C PRO A 20 -6.20 -19.76 -11.59
N VAL A 21 -7.17 -18.97 -11.11
CA VAL A 21 -7.09 -17.51 -10.97
C VAL A 21 -7.07 -17.19 -9.48
N SER A 22 -5.88 -17.00 -8.92
CA SER A 22 -5.70 -16.74 -7.49
C SER A 22 -5.12 -15.36 -7.25
N LEU A 23 -5.54 -14.72 -6.16
CA LEU A 23 -4.95 -13.49 -5.64
C LEU A 23 -4.23 -13.80 -4.34
N PHE A 24 -2.93 -13.57 -4.32
CA PHE A 24 -2.09 -13.72 -3.13
C PHE A 24 -1.69 -12.34 -2.63
N VAL A 25 -1.99 -12.04 -1.37
CA VAL A 25 -1.66 -10.77 -0.73
C VAL A 25 -0.69 -11.01 0.41
N PHE A 26 0.48 -10.37 0.32
CA PHE A 26 1.52 -10.37 1.35
C PHE A 26 1.49 -9.01 2.03
N ASP A 27 0.86 -8.94 3.18
CA ASP A 27 0.71 -7.69 3.95
C ASP A 27 1.85 -7.51 4.96
N GLU A 28 2.13 -6.26 5.32
CA GLU A 28 3.17 -5.87 6.28
C GLU A 28 4.56 -6.49 5.95
N MET A 29 4.87 -6.56 4.65
CA MET A 29 6.04 -7.24 4.13
C MET A 29 7.37 -6.70 4.70
N HIS A 30 7.40 -5.45 5.17
CA HIS A 30 8.56 -4.83 5.81
C HIS A 30 8.86 -5.43 7.20
N HIS A 31 7.95 -6.21 7.78
CA HIS A 31 8.19 -7.00 9.00
C HIS A 31 8.59 -8.44 8.74
N MET A 32 8.59 -8.88 7.48
CA MET A 32 9.00 -10.23 7.13
C MET A 32 10.53 -10.37 7.18
N PRO A 33 11.05 -11.52 7.61
CA PRO A 33 12.48 -11.79 7.58
C PRO A 33 13.08 -11.71 6.18
N ASP A 34 14.31 -11.21 6.09
CA ASP A 34 15.07 -11.16 4.82
C ASP A 34 15.10 -12.52 4.13
N GLY A 35 14.87 -12.55 2.82
CA GLY A 35 14.94 -13.75 1.99
C GLY A 35 13.78 -14.74 2.14
N ILE A 36 12.74 -14.42 2.93
CA ILE A 36 11.57 -15.31 3.06
C ILE A 36 10.81 -15.39 1.73
N LEU A 37 10.72 -14.28 0.99
CA LEU A 37 10.00 -14.20 -0.25
C LEU A 37 10.75 -14.76 -1.46
N ASP A 38 12.01 -15.15 -1.32
CA ASP A 38 12.78 -15.76 -2.42
C ASP A 38 12.21 -17.09 -2.88
N ILE A 39 11.43 -17.77 -2.01
CA ILE A 39 10.65 -18.96 -2.38
C ILE A 39 9.67 -18.71 -3.53
N LEU A 40 9.28 -17.44 -3.74
CA LEU A 40 8.37 -17.04 -4.82
C LEU A 40 9.10 -16.84 -6.17
N ALA A 41 10.43 -16.76 -6.18
CA ALA A 41 11.16 -16.52 -7.41
C ALA A 41 10.83 -17.55 -8.52
N PRO A 42 10.79 -18.87 -8.26
CA PRO A 42 10.39 -19.84 -9.27
C PRO A 42 8.89 -19.74 -9.65
N VAL A 43 8.04 -19.22 -8.75
CA VAL A 43 6.59 -19.07 -8.98
C VAL A 43 6.30 -17.86 -9.87
N LEU A 44 7.05 -16.77 -9.70
CA LEU A 44 6.90 -15.51 -10.44
C LEU A 44 7.69 -15.50 -11.77
N ASP A 45 8.58 -16.44 -11.96
CA ASP A 45 9.31 -16.59 -13.22
C ASP A 45 8.36 -17.06 -14.34
N ILE A 46 8.60 -16.59 -15.55
CA ILE A 46 7.78 -16.91 -16.73
C ILE A 46 8.04 -18.37 -17.15
N ARG A 47 7.35 -19.30 -16.52
CA ARG A 47 7.36 -20.74 -16.84
C ARG A 47 5.95 -21.22 -17.13
N GLU A 48 5.84 -22.26 -17.93
CA GLU A 48 4.53 -22.85 -18.22
C GLU A 48 3.87 -23.44 -16.98
N SER A 49 4.66 -24.14 -16.15
CA SER A 49 4.18 -24.68 -14.89
C SER A 49 5.36 -24.93 -13.94
N LEU A 50 5.08 -24.91 -12.65
CA LEU A 50 5.99 -25.32 -11.58
C LEU A 50 5.34 -26.48 -10.83
N ASP A 51 6.00 -27.64 -10.80
CA ASP A 51 5.47 -28.89 -10.19
C ASP A 51 4.04 -29.25 -10.67
N GLY A 52 3.77 -29.00 -11.95
CA GLY A 52 2.46 -29.28 -12.56
C GLY A 52 1.37 -28.23 -12.29
N ILE A 53 1.70 -27.12 -11.66
CA ILE A 53 0.76 -26.01 -11.34
C ILE A 53 1.10 -24.80 -12.20
N ASP A 54 0.09 -24.20 -12.81
CA ASP A 54 0.22 -22.99 -13.62
C ASP A 54 -0.13 -21.75 -12.79
N PHE A 55 0.88 -20.94 -12.44
CA PHE A 55 0.73 -19.68 -11.70
C PHE A 55 0.56 -18.44 -12.59
N ARG A 56 0.60 -18.57 -13.93
CA ARG A 56 0.56 -17.42 -14.87
C ARG A 56 -0.73 -16.59 -14.78
N ARG A 57 -1.80 -17.15 -14.22
CA ARG A 57 -3.07 -16.46 -13.99
C ARG A 57 -3.24 -15.98 -12.55
N SER A 58 -2.24 -16.15 -11.72
CA SER A 58 -2.24 -15.66 -10.34
C SER A 58 -1.71 -14.23 -10.27
N ILE A 59 -2.26 -13.46 -9.34
CA ILE A 59 -1.84 -12.08 -9.04
C ILE A 59 -1.20 -12.08 -7.66
N PHE A 60 -0.04 -11.45 -7.54
CA PHE A 60 0.71 -11.32 -6.29
C PHE A 60 0.79 -9.84 -5.92
N LEU A 61 0.25 -9.48 -4.76
CA LEU A 61 0.33 -8.14 -4.20
C LEU A 61 1.22 -8.14 -2.95
N PHE A 62 2.21 -7.27 -2.96
CA PHE A 62 3.14 -7.07 -1.86
C PHE A 62 2.90 -5.70 -1.25
N LEU A 63 2.41 -5.64 0.00
CA LEU A 63 2.08 -4.40 0.70
C LEU A 63 3.17 -4.07 1.72
N SER A 64 3.71 -2.86 1.67
CA SER A 64 4.81 -2.43 2.52
C SER A 64 4.76 -0.92 2.79
N ASN A 65 5.28 -0.52 3.95
CA ASN A 65 5.52 0.88 4.31
C ASN A 65 6.91 1.38 3.85
N THR A 66 7.71 0.50 3.23
CA THR A 66 9.05 0.85 2.72
C THR A 66 8.98 1.96 1.70
N GLY A 67 9.83 2.98 1.85
CA GLY A 67 9.86 4.15 0.96
C GLY A 67 8.78 5.20 1.20
N GLY A 68 7.89 5.03 2.18
CA GLY A 68 6.78 5.94 2.45
C GLY A 68 7.22 7.39 2.69
N ASN A 69 8.30 7.62 3.46
CA ASN A 69 8.84 8.96 3.70
C ASN A 69 9.33 9.62 2.41
N TYR A 70 9.91 8.86 1.50
CA TYR A 70 10.32 9.38 0.20
C TYR A 70 9.11 9.76 -0.66
N ILE A 71 8.08 8.92 -0.70
CA ILE A 71 6.84 9.20 -1.44
C ILE A 71 6.23 10.51 -0.93
N ASN A 72 6.12 10.67 0.39
CA ASN A 72 5.56 11.86 1.03
C ASN A 72 6.36 13.12 0.66
N ARG A 73 7.69 13.05 0.78
CA ARG A 73 8.57 14.17 0.44
C ARG A 73 8.50 14.49 -1.06
N ARG A 74 8.51 13.48 -1.92
CA ARG A 74 8.45 13.67 -3.37
C ARG A 74 7.16 14.36 -3.80
N LEU A 75 6.01 13.96 -3.23
CA LEU A 75 4.74 14.64 -3.50
C LEU A 75 4.73 16.06 -2.93
N TYR A 76 5.24 16.26 -1.72
CA TYR A 76 5.35 17.58 -1.12
C TYR A 76 6.14 18.56 -2.01
N ASP A 77 7.34 18.16 -2.45
CA ASP A 77 8.18 18.97 -3.32
C ASP A 77 7.51 19.25 -4.68
N HIS A 78 6.76 18.27 -5.19
CA HIS A 78 6.02 18.40 -6.45
C HIS A 78 4.90 19.44 -6.33
N LEU A 79 4.07 19.37 -5.29
CA LEU A 79 2.97 20.29 -5.04
C LEU A 79 3.46 21.71 -4.73
N THR A 80 4.51 21.85 -3.92
CA THR A 80 5.10 23.15 -3.57
C THR A 80 5.78 23.83 -4.75
N SER A 81 6.17 23.06 -5.79
CA SER A 81 6.65 23.61 -7.06
C SER A 81 5.52 24.13 -7.99
N GLY A 82 4.27 24.10 -7.52
CA GLY A 82 3.09 24.58 -8.26
C GLY A 82 2.52 23.57 -9.25
N LYS A 83 2.94 22.31 -9.19
CA LYS A 83 2.40 21.22 -10.04
C LYS A 83 1.21 20.54 -9.36
N ARG A 84 0.31 19.97 -10.17
CA ARG A 84 -0.85 19.23 -9.65
C ARG A 84 -0.47 17.80 -9.28
N ARG A 85 -1.21 17.20 -8.34
CA ARG A 85 -0.99 15.82 -7.89
C ARG A 85 -1.00 14.81 -9.05
N GLU A 86 -1.90 14.98 -10.02
CA GLU A 86 -2.08 14.10 -11.17
C GLU A 86 -0.91 14.16 -12.17
N GLU A 87 -0.05 15.15 -12.03
CA GLU A 87 1.15 15.33 -12.86
C GLU A 87 2.37 14.58 -12.29
N LEU A 88 2.23 13.95 -11.12
CA LEU A 88 3.25 13.07 -10.56
C LEU A 88 3.13 11.69 -11.20
N PHE A 89 4.03 11.38 -12.12
CA PHE A 89 4.02 10.09 -12.80
C PHE A 89 4.62 8.97 -11.94
N TYR A 90 4.09 7.77 -12.10
CA TYR A 90 4.61 6.54 -11.51
C TYR A 90 6.13 6.39 -11.71
N THR A 91 6.63 6.65 -12.91
CA THR A 91 8.06 6.55 -13.25
C THR A 91 8.96 7.48 -12.43
N ASP A 92 8.40 8.56 -11.86
CA ASP A 92 9.16 9.50 -11.02
C ASP A 92 9.58 8.89 -9.68
N VAL A 93 8.87 7.86 -9.24
CA VAL A 93 9.08 7.21 -7.95
C VAL A 93 9.51 5.73 -8.05
N ASP A 94 9.16 5.04 -9.13
CA ASP A 94 9.40 3.60 -9.32
C ASP A 94 10.84 3.17 -9.07
N ARG A 95 11.80 3.83 -9.74
CA ARG A 95 13.23 3.50 -9.61
C ARG A 95 13.74 3.63 -8.18
N PHE A 96 13.23 4.62 -7.44
CA PHE A 96 13.61 4.81 -6.06
C PHE A 96 12.97 3.74 -5.17
N LEU A 97 11.68 3.44 -5.35
CA LEU A 97 10.98 2.42 -4.58
C LEU A 97 11.62 1.04 -4.76
N THR A 98 11.96 0.67 -5.99
CA THR A 98 12.69 -0.56 -6.28
C THR A 98 14.01 -0.62 -5.50
N ARG A 99 14.76 0.50 -5.48
CA ARG A 99 16.03 0.57 -4.76
C ARG A 99 15.86 0.53 -3.25
N SER A 100 14.84 1.21 -2.69
CA SER A 100 14.51 1.16 -1.26
C SER A 100 14.09 -0.24 -0.85
N ALA A 101 13.17 -0.86 -1.58
CA ALA A 101 12.72 -2.22 -1.31
C ALA A 101 13.88 -3.24 -1.27
N PHE A 102 14.92 -3.03 -2.09
CA PHE A 102 16.11 -3.87 -2.10
C PHE A 102 17.07 -3.62 -0.93
N LYS A 103 17.13 -2.39 -0.39
CA LYS A 103 18.14 -2.01 0.62
C LYS A 103 17.59 -1.93 2.04
N ASP A 104 16.33 -1.53 2.18
CA ASP A 104 15.70 -1.33 3.47
C ASP A 104 15.32 -2.68 4.09
N GLU A 105 15.22 -2.74 5.42
CA GLU A 105 14.82 -3.96 6.12
C GLU A 105 13.45 -4.45 5.68
N GLY A 106 13.29 -5.79 5.61
CA GLY A 106 12.04 -6.45 5.26
C GLY A 106 12.19 -7.55 4.20
N GLY A 107 11.10 -8.20 3.87
CA GLY A 107 11.08 -9.41 3.05
C GLY A 107 11.66 -9.27 1.64
N LEU A 108 11.77 -8.04 1.10
CA LEU A 108 12.41 -7.78 -0.21
C LEU A 108 13.88 -7.36 -0.11
N ARG A 109 14.43 -7.25 1.11
CA ARG A 109 15.83 -6.87 1.26
C ARG A 109 16.74 -7.93 0.64
N TYR A 110 17.59 -7.48 -0.29
CA TYR A 110 18.48 -8.34 -1.10
C TYR A 110 17.76 -9.49 -1.82
N SER A 111 16.44 -9.40 -1.98
CA SER A 111 15.61 -10.47 -2.53
C SER A 111 15.92 -10.76 -4.00
N GLU A 112 15.87 -12.03 -4.37
CA GLU A 112 15.93 -12.48 -5.76
C GLU A 112 14.79 -11.89 -6.61
N LEU A 113 13.63 -11.58 -6.02
CA LEU A 113 12.50 -10.99 -6.73
C LEU A 113 12.86 -9.65 -7.37
N ILE A 114 13.63 -8.82 -6.65
CA ILE A 114 14.13 -7.54 -7.16
C ILE A 114 15.29 -7.76 -8.13
N GLN A 115 16.26 -8.62 -7.77
CA GLN A 115 17.46 -8.86 -8.59
C GLN A 115 17.12 -9.42 -9.98
N LYS A 116 16.14 -10.30 -10.05
CA LYS A 116 15.68 -10.96 -11.27
C LYS A 116 14.55 -10.19 -11.98
N HIS A 117 14.20 -9.00 -11.51
CA HIS A 117 13.12 -8.17 -12.09
C HIS A 117 11.76 -8.90 -12.16
N LEU A 118 11.43 -9.69 -11.13
CA LEU A 118 10.18 -10.47 -11.08
C LEU A 118 8.98 -9.65 -10.58
N ILE A 119 9.22 -8.46 -10.02
CA ILE A 119 8.15 -7.51 -9.64
C ILE A 119 7.76 -6.69 -10.86
N THR A 120 6.51 -6.80 -11.27
CA THR A 120 5.99 -6.12 -12.47
C THR A 120 5.93 -4.61 -12.30
N ALA A 121 5.52 -4.12 -11.12
CA ALA A 121 5.37 -2.69 -10.85
C ALA A 121 5.45 -2.38 -9.35
N MET A 122 6.06 -1.23 -9.01
CA MET A 122 6.08 -0.65 -7.67
C MET A 122 5.09 0.52 -7.65
N ILE A 123 3.95 0.35 -7.01
CA ILE A 123 2.87 1.34 -7.03
C ILE A 123 2.91 2.19 -5.75
N PRO A 124 3.22 3.51 -5.85
CA PRO A 124 3.21 4.39 -4.69
C PRO A 124 1.78 4.75 -4.27
N PHE A 125 1.47 4.59 -3.00
CA PHE A 125 0.28 5.14 -2.39
C PHE A 125 0.61 6.53 -1.84
N LEU A 126 0.10 7.57 -2.49
CA LEU A 126 0.38 8.95 -2.12
C LEU A 126 -0.39 9.37 -0.86
N PRO A 127 0.20 10.20 0.02
CA PRO A 127 -0.49 10.71 1.20
C PRO A 127 -1.74 11.51 0.82
N LEU A 128 -2.75 11.48 1.69
CA LEU A 128 -4.04 12.10 1.42
C LEU A 128 -4.07 13.57 1.84
N GLN A 129 -4.53 14.42 0.94
CA GLN A 129 -4.82 15.83 1.18
C GLN A 129 -6.24 15.99 1.76
N GLU A 130 -6.60 17.19 2.20
CA GLU A 130 -7.90 17.50 2.81
C GLU A 130 -9.08 17.07 1.92
N GLU A 131 -8.99 17.32 0.62
CA GLU A 131 -10.05 16.96 -0.35
C GLU A 131 -10.34 15.46 -0.38
N HIS A 132 -9.29 14.61 -0.23
CA HIS A 132 -9.45 13.15 -0.17
C HIS A 132 -10.05 12.70 1.16
N VAL A 133 -9.66 13.36 2.26
CA VAL A 133 -10.26 13.11 3.58
C VAL A 133 -11.73 13.50 3.59
N LYS A 134 -12.12 14.61 2.95
CA LYS A 134 -13.54 14.99 2.78
C LYS A 134 -14.34 13.91 2.04
N GLN A 135 -13.76 13.26 1.03
CA GLN A 135 -14.41 12.12 0.37
C GLN A 135 -14.61 10.93 1.32
N CYS A 136 -13.61 10.62 2.15
CA CYS A 136 -13.77 9.58 3.17
C CYS A 136 -14.87 9.93 4.18
N ILE A 137 -14.98 11.20 4.59
CA ILE A 137 -16.06 11.66 5.49
C ILE A 137 -17.43 11.47 4.83
N GLN A 138 -17.56 11.80 3.54
CA GLN A 138 -18.78 11.57 2.78
C GLN A 138 -19.17 10.10 2.72
N ASP A 139 -18.21 9.23 2.50
CA ASP A 139 -18.45 7.77 2.45
C ASP A 139 -18.87 7.23 3.81
N VAL A 140 -18.23 7.65 4.90
CA VAL A 140 -18.60 7.27 6.25
C VAL A 140 -19.98 7.82 6.63
N ALA A 141 -20.30 9.08 6.27
CA ALA A 141 -21.61 9.67 6.49
C ALA A 141 -22.70 8.86 5.78
N ARG A 142 -22.46 8.47 4.51
CA ARG A 142 -23.37 7.60 3.75
C ARG A 142 -23.54 6.24 4.41
N GLN A 143 -22.44 5.61 4.86
CA GLN A 143 -22.49 4.32 5.55
C GLN A 143 -23.29 4.37 6.87
N ARG A 144 -23.16 5.49 7.58
CA ARG A 144 -23.89 5.72 8.84
C ARG A 144 -25.29 6.32 8.64
N GLN A 145 -25.72 6.56 7.41
CA GLN A 145 -27.02 7.12 7.05
C GLN A 145 -27.28 8.51 7.68
N ILE A 146 -26.23 9.33 7.79
CA ILE A 146 -26.32 10.72 8.24
C ILE A 146 -26.03 11.69 7.11
N PRO A 147 -26.56 12.93 7.16
CA PRO A 147 -26.25 13.91 6.15
C PRO A 147 -24.77 14.36 6.25
N TYR A 148 -24.10 14.46 5.09
CA TYR A 148 -22.83 15.15 5.02
C TYR A 148 -23.08 16.67 5.10
N THR A 149 -22.46 17.33 6.08
CA THR A 149 -22.52 18.77 6.28
C THR A 149 -21.13 19.36 6.35
N GLU A 150 -20.98 20.65 6.04
CA GLU A 150 -19.68 21.32 6.18
C GLU A 150 -19.21 21.34 7.65
N SER A 151 -20.14 21.45 8.62
CA SER A 151 -19.80 21.40 10.04
C SER A 151 -19.25 20.03 10.45
N LEU A 152 -19.80 18.93 9.95
CA LEU A 152 -19.24 17.58 10.13
C LEU A 152 -17.82 17.49 9.54
N ALA A 153 -17.64 17.98 8.31
CA ALA A 153 -16.35 17.93 7.64
C ALA A 153 -15.28 18.72 8.40
N GLN A 154 -15.59 19.96 8.79
CA GLN A 154 -14.68 20.81 9.54
C GLN A 154 -14.32 20.21 10.91
N PHE A 155 -15.29 19.66 11.64
CA PHE A 155 -15.03 18.98 12.91
C PHE A 155 -14.03 17.83 12.73
N VAL A 156 -14.30 16.92 11.78
CA VAL A 156 -13.42 15.77 11.56
C VAL A 156 -12.02 16.21 11.12
N ILE A 157 -11.90 17.20 10.21
CA ILE A 157 -10.62 17.73 9.75
C ILE A 157 -9.80 18.33 10.90
N GLN A 158 -10.44 19.07 11.83
CA GLN A 158 -9.79 19.64 13.00
C GLN A 158 -9.32 18.59 14.01
N GLU A 159 -10.01 17.46 14.09
CA GLU A 159 -9.69 16.33 14.97
C GLU A 159 -8.60 15.39 14.43
N LEU A 160 -8.14 15.59 13.20
CA LEU A 160 -7.06 14.82 12.58
C LEU A 160 -5.71 15.56 12.69
N GLU A 161 -4.64 14.77 12.70
CA GLU A 161 -3.28 15.28 12.63
C GLU A 161 -2.85 15.49 11.17
N TRP A 162 -2.17 16.61 10.92
CA TRP A 162 -1.71 16.99 9.60
C TRP A 162 -0.19 17.23 9.57
N ALA A 163 0.45 16.86 8.48
CA ALA A 163 1.88 17.01 8.25
C ALA A 163 2.18 17.64 6.87
N PRO A 164 3.34 18.29 6.70
CA PRO A 164 4.25 18.79 7.75
C PRO A 164 3.60 19.91 8.57
N GLU A 165 4.08 20.15 9.79
CA GLU A 165 3.49 21.12 10.72
C GLU A 165 3.26 22.52 10.10
N GLY A 166 4.19 23.01 9.27
CA GLY A 166 4.10 24.35 8.68
C GLY A 166 3.05 24.51 7.58
N THR A 167 2.69 23.43 6.87
CA THR A 167 1.77 23.48 5.72
C THR A 167 0.50 22.67 5.92
N GLN A 168 0.49 21.73 6.85
CA GLN A 168 -0.65 20.85 7.14
C GLN A 168 -1.28 20.22 5.88
N MET A 169 -0.43 19.81 4.94
CA MET A 169 -0.85 19.44 3.59
C MET A 169 -1.45 18.03 3.52
N PHE A 170 -1.00 17.11 4.39
CA PHE A 170 -1.36 15.70 4.35
C PHE A 170 -1.87 15.20 5.69
N SER A 171 -2.93 14.39 5.67
CA SER A 171 -3.37 13.68 6.88
C SER A 171 -2.36 12.61 7.28
N VAL A 172 -1.89 12.64 8.53
CA VAL A 172 -0.90 11.67 9.08
C VAL A 172 -1.46 10.25 9.09
N SER A 173 -2.73 10.11 9.45
CA SER A 173 -3.42 8.80 9.51
C SER A 173 -4.23 8.46 8.23
N GLY A 174 -4.16 9.31 7.20
CA GLY A 174 -5.03 9.18 6.04
C GLY A 174 -6.51 9.20 6.46
N CYS A 175 -7.28 8.21 6.03
CA CYS A 175 -8.70 8.06 6.42
C CYS A 175 -8.94 7.10 7.59
N LYS A 176 -7.90 6.50 8.18
CA LYS A 176 -8.07 5.43 9.20
C LYS A 176 -8.91 5.88 10.41
N ARG A 177 -8.79 7.16 10.82
CA ARG A 177 -9.49 7.70 11.99
C ARG A 177 -10.81 8.42 11.67
N VAL A 178 -11.16 8.56 10.40
CA VAL A 178 -12.38 9.29 9.98
C VAL A 178 -13.64 8.65 10.55
N TYR A 179 -13.74 7.32 10.50
CA TYR A 179 -14.91 6.61 11.02
C TYR A 179 -15.16 6.87 12.51
N GLU A 180 -14.09 6.85 13.30
CA GLU A 180 -14.11 7.15 14.74
C GLU A 180 -14.53 8.62 15.00
N LYS A 181 -13.92 9.56 14.26
CA LYS A 181 -14.19 10.99 14.43
C LYS A 181 -15.60 11.40 14.01
N VAL A 182 -16.14 10.78 12.97
CA VAL A 182 -17.56 10.93 12.61
C VAL A 182 -18.46 10.40 13.74
N GLY A 183 -18.08 9.30 14.39
CA GLY A 183 -18.78 8.79 15.57
C GLY A 183 -18.85 9.81 16.71
N LEU A 184 -17.72 10.41 17.05
CA LEU A 184 -17.65 11.45 18.09
C LEU A 184 -18.55 12.65 17.76
N TYR A 185 -18.59 13.10 16.50
CA TYR A 185 -19.48 14.19 16.09
C TYR A 185 -20.95 13.85 16.36
N ILE A 186 -21.39 12.64 16.03
CA ILE A 186 -22.80 12.19 16.25
C ILE A 186 -23.16 12.16 17.74
N GLU A 187 -22.21 11.83 18.60
CA GLU A 187 -22.44 11.78 20.06
C GLU A 187 -22.51 13.18 20.69
N MET A 188 -21.91 14.19 20.05
CA MET A 188 -21.85 15.56 20.56
C MET A 188 -23.00 16.44 20.05
N TYR A 189 -23.61 16.10 18.94
CA TYR A 189 -24.63 16.89 18.25
C TYR A 189 -25.85 16.05 17.84
#